data_b46363d20e5199e0cd1b2a29078d37a4
#
_entry.id   b46363d20e5199e0cd1b2a29078d37a4
#
_cell.length_a   1.000
_cell.length_b   1.000
_cell.length_c   1.000
_cell.angle_alpha   90.00
_cell.angle_beta   90.00
_cell.angle_gamma   90.00
#
_symmetry.space_group_name_H-M   'P 1'
#
loop_
_entity.id
_entity.type
_entity.pdbx_description
1 polymer ?
#
loop_
_entity_poly.entity_id
_entity_poly.type
_entity_poly.pdbx_seq_one_letter_code
_entity_poly.pdbx_strand_id
1 'polypeptide(L)'
;SSLQNFSNLKIISDPVMISKSGDSLLKDSSINFYIKKILPICYLITPNIHEANRITGLKIVKYADLINSLNIIKKYGAKNVLIKGGHSKGHNKSEDYLLAQNKIHKFASKRYDTNNTHGTGCTLSAAITGYLAKGYNLIEAVKKGKKFVSYGIKNSLNIGKGHGPLDHFPRRKKYE
;
A
#
# COMPACT_ATOMS: atom_id res chain seq x y z
N SER A 1 -20.44 10.72 8.98
CA SER A 1 -19.34 10.31 9.89
C SER A 1 -18.61 11.55 10.36
N SER A 2 -18.08 11.57 11.57
CA SER A 2 -17.32 12.70 12.14
C SER A 2 -16.14 13.15 11.27
N LEU A 3 -15.59 12.29 10.44
CA LEU A 3 -14.51 12.60 9.50
C LEU A 3 -14.94 13.47 8.31
N GLN A 4 -16.21 13.47 7.95
CA GLN A 4 -16.73 14.27 6.85
C GLN A 4 -16.83 15.78 7.18
N ASN A 5 -16.73 16.12 8.47
CA ASN A 5 -16.75 17.51 8.94
C ASN A 5 -15.43 18.27 8.66
N PHE A 6 -14.39 17.56 8.17
CA PHE A 6 -13.08 18.14 7.85
C PHE A 6 -12.89 18.21 6.34
N SER A 7 -13.18 19.35 5.72
CA SER A 7 -13.16 19.54 4.26
C SER A 7 -11.81 19.29 3.58
N ASN A 8 -10.70 19.41 4.31
CA ASN A 8 -9.34 19.27 3.77
C ASN A 8 -8.61 18.00 4.21
N LEU A 9 -9.31 17.06 4.88
CA LEU A 9 -8.70 15.85 5.41
C LEU A 9 -8.36 14.86 4.28
N LYS A 10 -7.09 14.47 4.19
CA LYS A 10 -6.65 13.40 3.28
C LYS A 10 -6.64 12.08 4.03
N ILE A 11 -7.66 11.25 3.84
CA ILE A 11 -7.77 9.93 4.48
C ILE A 11 -7.00 8.92 3.65
N ILE A 12 -5.97 8.32 4.22
CA ILE A 12 -5.22 7.22 3.65
C ILE A 12 -5.66 5.93 4.33
N SER A 13 -6.10 4.94 3.56
CA SER A 13 -6.56 3.66 4.09
C SER A 13 -5.70 2.51 3.58
N ASP A 14 -5.14 1.73 4.51
CA ASP A 14 -4.49 0.45 4.24
C ASP A 14 -5.50 -0.66 4.57
N PRO A 15 -6.09 -1.35 3.58
CA PRO A 15 -7.19 -2.30 3.80
C PRO A 15 -6.64 -3.66 4.22
N VAL A 16 -6.11 -3.76 5.43
CA VAL A 16 -5.56 -5.02 5.95
C VAL A 16 -6.68 -6.04 6.14
N MET A 17 -6.80 -6.99 5.21
CA MET A 17 -7.88 -7.99 5.17
C MET A 17 -7.39 -9.41 5.44
N ILE A 18 -6.09 -9.65 5.34
CA ILE A 18 -5.48 -10.98 5.48
C ILE A 18 -4.26 -10.85 6.37
N SER A 19 -4.15 -11.73 7.35
CA SER A 19 -2.97 -11.83 8.20
C SER A 19 -1.75 -12.31 7.39
N LYS A 20 -0.55 -12.20 7.95
CA LYS A 20 0.65 -12.76 7.31
C LYS A 20 0.62 -14.29 7.26
N SER A 21 -0.11 -14.95 8.17
CA SER A 21 -0.39 -16.40 8.18
C SER A 21 -1.40 -16.83 7.11
N GLY A 22 -2.10 -15.90 6.48
CA GLY A 22 -3.11 -16.19 5.45
C GLY A 22 -4.55 -16.18 5.98
N ASP A 23 -4.77 -15.94 7.27
CA ASP A 23 -6.09 -15.93 7.88
C ASP A 23 -6.88 -14.67 7.46
N SER A 24 -8.17 -14.85 7.21
CA SER A 24 -9.05 -13.72 6.92
C SER A 24 -9.33 -12.91 8.18
N LEU A 25 -8.96 -11.62 8.17
CA LEU A 25 -9.21 -10.67 9.26
C LEU A 25 -10.56 -9.98 9.14
N LEU A 26 -11.17 -9.99 7.95
CA LEU A 26 -12.47 -9.37 7.68
C LEU A 26 -13.45 -10.38 7.06
N LYS A 27 -14.67 -10.37 7.57
CA LYS A 27 -15.81 -11.09 6.96
C LYS A 27 -16.21 -10.39 5.64
N ASP A 28 -16.83 -11.10 4.71
CA ASP A 28 -17.26 -10.53 3.41
C ASP A 28 -18.29 -9.40 3.57
N SER A 29 -19.15 -9.47 4.58
CA SER A 29 -20.05 -8.35 4.93
C SER A 29 -19.31 -7.07 5.28
N SER A 30 -18.16 -7.19 5.98
CA SER A 30 -17.31 -6.05 6.34
C SER A 30 -16.58 -5.49 5.11
N ILE A 31 -16.22 -6.33 4.14
CA ILE A 31 -15.63 -5.87 2.88
C ILE A 31 -16.66 -5.06 2.08
N ASN A 32 -17.90 -5.52 2.00
CA ASN A 32 -18.98 -4.79 1.36
C ASN A 32 -19.25 -3.43 2.03
N PHE A 33 -19.21 -3.38 3.37
CA PHE A 33 -19.30 -2.12 4.11
C PHE A 33 -18.12 -1.20 3.79
N TYR A 34 -16.90 -1.74 3.77
CA TYR A 34 -15.69 -1.01 3.44
C TYR A 34 -15.77 -0.37 2.04
N ILE A 35 -16.21 -1.15 1.03
CA ILE A 35 -16.39 -0.66 -0.33
C ILE A 35 -17.43 0.47 -0.39
N LYS A 36 -18.58 0.28 0.27
CA LYS A 36 -19.69 1.24 0.18
C LYS A 36 -19.53 2.48 1.04
N LYS A 37 -18.80 2.40 2.17
CA LYS A 37 -18.77 3.47 3.18
C LYS A 37 -17.39 4.08 3.40
N ILE A 38 -16.32 3.30 3.22
CA ILE A 38 -14.96 3.79 3.49
C ILE A 38 -14.26 4.24 2.22
N LEU A 39 -14.33 3.47 1.12
CA LEU A 39 -13.67 3.84 -0.13
C LEU A 39 -14.06 5.23 -0.64
N PRO A 40 -15.36 5.65 -0.63
CA PRO A 40 -15.75 6.95 -1.15
C PRO A 40 -15.17 8.16 -0.40
N ILE A 41 -14.72 7.97 0.85
CA ILE A 41 -14.11 9.05 1.64
C ILE A 41 -12.56 8.99 1.62
N CYS A 42 -11.97 7.99 0.96
CA CYS A 42 -10.52 7.85 0.92
C CYS A 42 -9.89 8.78 -0.12
N TYR A 43 -8.89 9.54 0.32
CA TYR A 43 -7.98 10.24 -0.58
C TYR A 43 -7.04 9.25 -1.29
N LEU A 44 -6.57 8.21 -0.58
CA LEU A 44 -5.73 7.15 -1.11
C LEU A 44 -6.07 5.82 -0.42
N ILE A 45 -6.23 4.77 -1.22
CA ILE A 45 -6.25 3.38 -0.73
C ILE A 45 -4.99 2.66 -1.18
N THR A 46 -4.41 1.78 -0.32
CA THR A 46 -3.14 1.10 -0.57
C THR A 46 -3.23 -0.42 -0.47
N PRO A 47 -4.10 -1.12 -1.21
CA PRO A 47 -4.21 -2.57 -1.16
C PRO A 47 -2.96 -3.25 -1.71
N ASN A 48 -2.64 -4.43 -1.18
CA ASN A 48 -1.79 -5.40 -1.88
C ASN A 48 -2.61 -6.15 -2.95
N ILE A 49 -1.97 -7.02 -3.75
CA ILE A 49 -2.65 -7.77 -4.83
C ILE A 49 -3.78 -8.64 -4.27
N HIS A 50 -3.60 -9.30 -3.12
CA HIS A 50 -4.63 -10.16 -2.53
C HIS A 50 -5.84 -9.36 -2.04
N GLU A 51 -5.59 -8.22 -1.42
CA GLU A 51 -6.61 -7.27 -0.98
C GLU A 51 -7.35 -6.66 -2.17
N ALA A 52 -6.63 -6.28 -3.23
CA ALA A 52 -7.23 -5.79 -4.47
C ALA A 52 -8.14 -6.84 -5.11
N ASN A 53 -7.70 -8.12 -5.14
CA ASN A 53 -8.53 -9.23 -5.63
C ASN A 53 -9.83 -9.35 -4.82
N ARG A 54 -9.76 -9.28 -3.49
CA ARG A 54 -10.96 -9.37 -2.64
C ARG A 54 -11.90 -8.19 -2.81
N ILE A 55 -11.37 -6.97 -2.99
CA ILE A 55 -12.18 -5.76 -3.20
C ILE A 55 -12.87 -5.79 -4.56
N THR A 56 -12.17 -6.26 -5.60
CA THR A 56 -12.66 -6.19 -6.99
C THR A 56 -13.40 -7.43 -7.46
N GLY A 57 -13.21 -8.58 -6.78
CA GLY A 57 -13.65 -9.89 -7.24
C GLY A 57 -12.83 -10.45 -8.41
N LEU A 58 -11.78 -9.74 -8.85
CA LEU A 58 -10.91 -10.16 -9.95
C LEU A 58 -9.68 -10.92 -9.41
N LYS A 59 -9.10 -11.78 -10.26
CA LYS A 59 -7.78 -12.38 -10.00
C LYS A 59 -6.73 -11.65 -10.83
N ILE A 60 -5.86 -10.88 -10.18
CA ILE A 60 -4.76 -10.18 -10.84
C ILE A 60 -3.64 -11.18 -11.15
N VAL A 61 -3.44 -11.49 -12.42
CA VAL A 61 -2.39 -12.39 -12.92
C VAL A 61 -1.43 -11.63 -13.84
N LYS A 62 -1.97 -10.78 -14.71
CA LYS A 62 -1.22 -10.00 -15.70
C LYS A 62 -1.45 -8.49 -15.50
N TYR A 63 -0.65 -7.69 -16.19
CA TYR A 63 -0.72 -6.23 -16.08
C TYR A 63 -2.10 -5.66 -16.43
N ALA A 64 -2.79 -6.22 -17.43
CA ALA A 64 -4.13 -5.77 -17.77
C ALA A 64 -5.14 -5.95 -16.63
N ASP A 65 -5.04 -7.05 -15.86
CA ASP A 65 -5.93 -7.30 -14.70
C ASP A 65 -5.65 -6.28 -13.59
N LEU A 66 -4.38 -5.91 -13.40
CA LEU A 66 -3.98 -4.88 -12.44
C LEU A 66 -4.58 -3.52 -12.81
N ILE A 67 -4.52 -3.13 -14.10
CA ILE A 67 -5.13 -1.90 -14.59
C ILE A 67 -6.65 -1.91 -14.38
N ASN A 68 -7.30 -3.02 -14.70
CA ASN A 68 -8.75 -3.18 -14.48
C ASN A 68 -9.09 -3.03 -12.99
N SER A 69 -8.31 -3.66 -12.10
CA SER A 69 -8.51 -3.56 -10.65
C SER A 69 -8.33 -2.14 -10.13
N LEU A 70 -7.31 -1.40 -10.59
CA LEU A 70 -7.13 0.02 -10.27
C LEU A 70 -8.36 0.85 -10.63
N ASN A 71 -8.90 0.64 -11.84
CA ASN A 71 -10.08 1.36 -12.33
C ASN A 71 -11.36 1.00 -11.57
N ILE A 72 -11.55 -0.28 -11.23
CA ILE A 72 -12.72 -0.72 -10.44
C ILE A 72 -12.68 -0.10 -9.05
N ILE A 73 -11.54 -0.16 -8.34
CA ILE A 73 -11.41 0.43 -7.01
C ILE A 73 -11.66 1.95 -7.07
N LYS A 74 -11.18 2.61 -8.12
CA LYS A 74 -11.47 4.03 -8.34
C LYS A 74 -12.95 4.30 -8.56
N LYS A 75 -13.65 3.44 -9.33
CA LYS A 75 -15.11 3.52 -9.54
C LYS A 75 -15.90 3.33 -8.23
N TYR A 76 -15.37 2.60 -7.27
CA TYR A 76 -15.96 2.47 -5.92
C TYR A 76 -15.81 3.74 -5.07
N GLY A 77 -15.17 4.80 -5.59
CA GLY A 77 -15.15 6.13 -5.01
C GLY A 77 -13.81 6.59 -4.44
N ALA A 78 -12.80 5.74 -4.34
CA ALA A 78 -11.46 6.17 -3.90
C ALA A 78 -10.86 7.21 -4.86
N LYS A 79 -10.35 8.33 -4.33
CA LYS A 79 -9.78 9.40 -5.16
C LYS A 79 -8.51 8.95 -5.88
N ASN A 80 -7.65 8.20 -5.22
CA ASN A 80 -6.42 7.62 -5.75
C ASN A 80 -6.26 6.17 -5.26
N VAL A 81 -5.60 5.32 -6.03
CA VAL A 81 -5.43 3.89 -5.73
C VAL A 81 -3.98 3.49 -5.94
N LEU A 82 -3.32 2.93 -4.92
CA LEU A 82 -1.98 2.37 -4.98
C LEU A 82 -2.02 0.86 -4.75
N ILE A 83 -1.91 0.04 -5.80
CA ILE A 83 -1.77 -1.42 -5.64
C ILE A 83 -0.30 -1.77 -5.41
N LYS A 84 -0.03 -2.40 -4.25
CA LYS A 84 1.30 -2.86 -3.84
C LYS A 84 1.62 -4.20 -4.49
N GLY A 85 2.61 -4.26 -5.37
CA GLY A 85 3.00 -5.46 -6.11
C GLY A 85 4.14 -6.28 -5.47
N GLY A 86 4.45 -6.05 -4.20
CA GLY A 86 5.57 -6.68 -3.49
C GLY A 86 5.56 -8.21 -3.44
N HIS A 87 4.43 -8.86 -3.75
CA HIS A 87 4.26 -10.32 -3.68
C HIS A 87 4.48 -11.06 -5.00
N SER A 88 4.83 -10.38 -6.11
CA SER A 88 5.10 -11.04 -7.39
C SER A 88 6.39 -11.87 -7.29
N LYS A 89 6.26 -13.20 -7.27
CA LYS A 89 7.41 -14.15 -7.26
C LYS A 89 8.18 -14.04 -8.59
N GLY A 90 9.50 -14.22 -8.53
CA GLY A 90 10.34 -14.35 -9.74
C GLY A 90 10.92 -13.05 -10.30
N HIS A 91 10.68 -11.88 -9.71
CA HIS A 91 11.26 -10.63 -10.15
C HIS A 91 12.23 -10.04 -9.11
N ASN A 92 13.40 -9.55 -9.58
CA ASN A 92 14.40 -8.87 -8.73
C ASN A 92 13.93 -7.48 -8.24
N LYS A 93 12.72 -7.06 -8.63
CA LYS A 93 12.13 -5.76 -8.28
C LYS A 93 10.76 -5.94 -7.63
N SER A 94 10.46 -5.08 -6.67
CA SER A 94 9.13 -4.86 -6.12
C SER A 94 8.53 -3.66 -6.83
N GLU A 95 7.36 -3.83 -7.47
CA GLU A 95 6.72 -2.79 -8.26
C GLU A 95 5.35 -2.46 -7.67
N ASP A 96 5.06 -1.17 -7.48
CA ASP A 96 3.76 -0.68 -7.04
C ASP A 96 3.20 0.24 -8.12
N TYR A 97 1.88 0.27 -8.25
CA TYR A 97 1.19 1.01 -9.31
C TYR A 97 0.16 1.94 -8.70
N LEU A 98 0.34 3.24 -8.93
CA LEU A 98 -0.55 4.31 -8.46
C LEU A 98 -1.41 4.82 -9.61
N LEU A 99 -2.72 4.77 -9.48
CA LEU A 99 -3.66 5.49 -10.32
C LEU A 99 -3.99 6.82 -9.63
N ALA A 100 -3.49 7.92 -10.19
CA ALA A 100 -3.75 9.28 -9.73
C ALA A 100 -3.95 10.21 -10.93
N GLN A 101 -4.86 11.17 -10.85
CA GLN A 101 -5.14 12.14 -11.92
C GLN A 101 -5.37 11.45 -13.29
N ASN A 102 -6.05 10.31 -13.31
CA ASN A 102 -6.29 9.46 -14.49
C ASN A 102 -5.03 8.94 -15.20
N LYS A 103 -3.86 9.00 -14.53
CA LYS A 103 -2.59 8.45 -15.01
C LYS A 103 -2.10 7.36 -14.09
N ILE A 104 -1.41 6.38 -14.67
CA ILE A 104 -0.78 5.29 -13.91
C ILE A 104 0.69 5.58 -13.77
N HIS A 105 1.15 5.59 -12.53
CA HIS A 105 2.54 5.78 -12.15
C HIS A 105 3.09 4.48 -11.58
N LYS A 106 4.22 4.02 -12.10
CA LYS A 106 4.92 2.82 -11.64
C LYS A 106 6.08 3.21 -10.74
N PHE A 107 6.18 2.57 -9.57
CA PHE A 107 7.28 2.73 -8.63
C PHE A 107 7.97 1.38 -8.44
N ALA A 108 9.24 1.30 -8.79
CA ALA A 108 10.05 0.09 -8.64
C ALA A 108 11.13 0.29 -7.58
N SER A 109 11.40 -0.74 -6.79
CA SER A 109 12.54 -0.82 -5.88
C SER A 109 13.21 -2.18 -5.97
N LYS A 110 14.47 -2.27 -5.56
CA LYS A 110 15.17 -3.56 -5.45
C LYS A 110 14.43 -4.44 -4.44
N ARG A 111 14.32 -5.72 -4.76
CA ARG A 111 13.89 -6.75 -3.80
C ARG A 111 15.12 -7.22 -3.03
N TYR A 112 14.98 -7.32 -1.72
CA TYR A 112 16.00 -7.89 -0.85
C TYR A 112 15.59 -9.30 -0.46
N ASP A 113 16.56 -10.21 -0.48
CA ASP A 113 16.38 -11.57 0.01
C ASP A 113 16.46 -11.54 1.54
N THR A 114 15.30 -11.46 2.18
CA THR A 114 15.17 -11.38 3.63
C THR A 114 13.77 -11.80 4.08
N ASN A 115 13.70 -12.40 5.25
CA ASN A 115 12.44 -12.73 5.93
C ASN A 115 11.88 -11.55 6.74
N ASN A 116 12.68 -10.46 6.91
CA ASN A 116 12.32 -9.29 7.73
C ASN A 116 11.42 -8.31 6.96
N THR A 117 10.23 -8.78 6.60
CA THR A 117 9.25 -8.02 5.81
C THR A 117 7.95 -7.78 6.57
N HIS A 118 7.92 -8.08 7.88
CA HIS A 118 6.71 -7.82 8.68
C HIS A 118 6.45 -6.32 8.79
N GLY A 119 5.20 -5.92 8.55
CA GLY A 119 4.77 -4.52 8.65
C GLY A 119 5.14 -3.62 7.47
N THR A 120 5.76 -4.14 6.39
CA THR A 120 6.17 -3.32 5.22
C THR A 120 5.01 -2.57 4.58
N GLY A 121 3.83 -3.19 4.45
CA GLY A 121 2.62 -2.56 3.89
C GLY A 121 2.16 -1.38 4.72
N CYS A 122 1.95 -1.61 6.02
CA CYS A 122 1.50 -0.59 6.96
C CYS A 122 2.53 0.55 7.07
N THR A 123 3.83 0.22 7.06
CA THR A 123 4.90 1.23 7.07
C THR A 123 4.88 2.08 5.81
N LEU A 124 4.61 1.50 4.64
CA LEU A 124 4.48 2.26 3.41
C LEU A 124 3.34 3.27 3.50
N SER A 125 2.17 2.83 3.94
CA SER A 125 0.98 3.68 4.07
C SER A 125 1.20 4.79 5.09
N ALA A 126 1.81 4.48 6.24
CA ALA A 126 2.17 5.47 7.26
C ALA A 126 3.21 6.49 6.75
N ALA A 127 4.25 6.02 6.05
CA ALA A 127 5.26 6.90 5.46
C ALA A 127 4.68 7.85 4.41
N ILE A 128 3.81 7.34 3.53
CA ILE A 128 3.08 8.17 2.53
C ILE A 128 2.27 9.24 3.27
N THR A 129 1.54 8.87 4.32
CA THR A 129 0.75 9.81 5.14
C THR A 129 1.63 10.89 5.73
N GLY A 130 2.78 10.52 6.30
CA GLY A 130 3.74 11.47 6.88
C GLY A 130 4.32 12.44 5.84
N TYR A 131 4.64 11.96 4.64
CA TYR A 131 5.13 12.84 3.56
C TYR A 131 4.04 13.76 3.03
N LEU A 132 2.79 13.29 2.90
CA LEU A 132 1.65 14.15 2.55
C LEU A 132 1.40 15.24 3.60
N ALA A 133 1.51 14.90 4.89
CA ALA A 133 1.39 15.86 5.99
C ALA A 133 2.51 16.92 5.97
N LYS A 134 3.69 16.58 5.44
CA LYS A 134 4.80 17.50 5.21
C LYS A 134 4.67 18.38 3.96
N GLY A 135 3.52 18.28 3.24
CA GLY A 135 3.23 19.10 2.06
C GLY A 135 3.71 18.54 0.72
N TYR A 136 4.31 17.34 0.69
CA TYR A 136 4.68 16.72 -0.59
C TYR A 136 3.41 16.36 -1.40
N ASN A 137 3.50 16.43 -2.74
CA ASN A 137 2.44 15.91 -3.59
C ASN A 137 2.37 14.37 -3.51
N LEU A 138 1.27 13.77 -3.98
CA LEU A 138 1.04 12.33 -3.83
C LEU A 138 2.11 11.47 -4.50
N ILE A 139 2.57 11.85 -5.70
CA ILE A 139 3.58 11.07 -6.45
C ILE A 139 4.91 11.06 -5.69
N GLU A 140 5.33 12.22 -5.19
CA GLU A 140 6.53 12.35 -4.37
C GLU A 140 6.40 11.61 -3.04
N ALA A 141 5.25 11.72 -2.37
CA ALA A 141 4.98 11.02 -1.11
C ALA A 141 5.10 9.49 -1.28
N VAL A 142 4.53 8.93 -2.36
CA VAL A 142 4.65 7.50 -2.68
C VAL A 142 6.10 7.13 -3.00
N LYS A 143 6.81 7.92 -3.81
CA LYS A 143 8.22 7.68 -4.14
C LYS A 143 9.11 7.68 -2.90
N LYS A 144 8.94 8.66 -2.02
CA LYS A 144 9.69 8.78 -0.75
C LYS A 144 9.31 7.66 0.24
N GLY A 145 8.02 7.34 0.37
CA GLY A 145 7.54 6.23 1.21
C GLY A 145 8.12 4.89 0.77
N LYS A 146 8.13 4.62 -0.54
CA LYS A 146 8.73 3.38 -1.09
C LYS A 146 10.24 3.33 -0.84
N LYS A 147 10.97 4.44 -1.00
CA LYS A 147 12.40 4.54 -0.67
C LYS A 147 12.64 4.26 0.82
N PHE A 148 11.81 4.82 1.71
CA PHE A 148 11.88 4.61 3.15
C PHE A 148 11.73 3.12 3.51
N VAL A 149 10.68 2.47 3.02
CA VAL A 149 10.43 1.05 3.27
C VAL A 149 11.55 0.17 2.71
N SER A 150 11.99 0.44 1.47
CA SER A 150 13.09 -0.31 0.83
C SER A 150 14.38 -0.22 1.67
N TYR A 151 14.65 0.95 2.24
CA TYR A 151 15.80 1.17 3.11
C TYR A 151 15.64 0.46 4.46
N GLY A 152 14.45 0.52 5.06
CA GLY A 152 14.15 -0.21 6.30
C GLY A 152 14.29 -1.73 6.15
N ILE A 153 13.90 -2.28 5.00
CA ILE A 153 14.11 -3.71 4.69
C ILE A 153 15.60 -4.03 4.56
N LYS A 154 16.35 -3.19 3.83
CA LYS A 154 17.80 -3.39 3.62
C LYS A 154 18.59 -3.41 4.93
N ASN A 155 18.18 -2.60 5.91
CA ASN A 155 18.88 -2.43 7.19
C ASN A 155 18.18 -3.15 8.34
N SER A 156 17.22 -4.03 8.04
CA SER A 156 16.53 -4.82 9.06
C SER A 156 17.50 -5.71 9.84
N LEU A 157 17.25 -5.84 11.14
CA LEU A 157 18.05 -6.67 12.04
C LEU A 157 17.47 -8.09 12.06
N ASN A 158 18.36 -9.08 12.00
CA ASN A 158 17.97 -10.49 12.18
C ASN A 158 17.85 -10.80 13.67
N ILE A 159 16.67 -10.50 14.24
CA ILE A 159 16.35 -10.76 15.63
C ILE A 159 15.32 -11.89 15.69
N GLY A 160 15.67 -13.00 16.35
CA GLY A 160 14.77 -14.17 16.46
C GLY A 160 14.75 -15.06 15.21
N LYS A 161 13.86 -16.08 15.23
CA LYS A 161 13.78 -17.13 14.18
C LYS A 161 12.58 -16.98 13.23
N GLY A 162 11.73 -15.99 13.43
CA GLY A 162 10.52 -15.75 12.64
C GLY A 162 10.69 -14.69 11.56
N HIS A 163 9.55 -14.22 11.05
CA HIS A 163 9.53 -13.07 10.15
C HIS A 163 9.74 -11.78 10.94
N GLY A 164 10.96 -11.25 10.90
CA GLY A 164 11.32 -10.03 11.60
C GLY A 164 10.70 -8.76 10.99
N PRO A 165 10.67 -7.65 11.76
CA PRO A 165 10.25 -6.35 11.26
C PRO A 165 11.35 -5.72 10.39
N LEU A 166 10.95 -4.74 9.56
CA LEU A 166 11.90 -3.83 8.94
C LEU A 166 12.43 -2.84 9.99
N ASP A 167 13.57 -2.19 9.69
CA ASP A 167 14.09 -1.09 10.51
C ASP A 167 13.23 0.16 10.31
N HIS A 168 12.53 0.62 11.36
CA HIS A 168 11.72 1.83 11.35
C HIS A 168 12.52 3.11 11.63
N PHE A 169 13.78 2.98 12.09
CA PHE A 169 14.64 4.09 12.47
C PHE A 169 15.96 4.10 11.67
N PRO A 170 15.93 3.84 10.37
CA PRO A 170 17.16 3.81 9.61
C PRO A 170 17.82 5.19 9.66
N ARG A 171 19.16 5.20 9.84
CA ARG A 171 19.93 6.42 10.11
C ARG A 171 19.63 7.53 9.10
N ARG A 172 19.14 8.68 9.59
CA ARG A 172 18.63 9.82 8.79
C ARG A 172 19.55 10.30 7.66
N LYS A 173 20.89 10.22 7.83
CA LYS A 173 21.88 10.66 6.83
C LYS A 173 21.86 9.93 5.47
N LYS A 174 21.02 8.91 5.28
CA LYS A 174 20.98 8.10 4.06
C LYS A 174 19.64 8.19 3.31
N TYR A 175 18.72 9.08 3.69
CA TYR A 175 17.43 9.26 3.02
C TYR A 175 17.35 10.47 2.10
N GLU A 176 18.26 11.41 2.29
CA GLU A 176 18.41 12.60 1.45
C GLU A 176 19.19 12.24 0.14
#